data_1ecc9fde830ed220897883112158f1df
#
_entry.id   1ecc9fde830ed220897883112158f1df
#
_cell.length_a   1.000
_cell.length_b   1.000
_cell.length_c   1.000
_cell.angle_alpha   90.00
_cell.angle_beta   90.00
_cell.angle_gamma   90.00
#
_symmetry.space_group_name_H-M   'P 1'
#
loop_
_entity.id
_entity.type
_entity.pdbx_description
1 polymer ?
#
loop_
_entity_poly.entity_id
_entity_poly.type
_entity_poly.pdbx_seq_one_letter_code
_entity_poly.pdbx_strand_id
1 'polypeptide(L)'
;MKNFIKKKLFMVLVLGAVFTAGIYVIAADHGDPPSLVSDQQYDISDIYAFRSPEDTNNIVFYCGLENFLTPGQNPGFNANSMLEINIDTDNNNIEDLVIQCIYENNMITIYGPVAPSQTGTTSTLMSTSLKTQGNLNTVISANGMKVYAGLRDDPFFFDLNQFGMIIAGTATQFNDPGTDTFAGTNVLATIIEVPKSMLGTGSSINVWAESKRKN
;
A
#
# COMPACT_ATOMS: atom_id res chain seq x y z
N MET A 1 -37.88 17.38 31.58
CA MET A 1 -36.93 18.22 30.81
C MET A 1 -35.46 17.84 31.03
N LYS A 2 -34.92 17.75 32.25
CA LYS A 2 -33.51 17.39 32.54
C LYS A 2 -33.06 16.04 31.94
N ASN A 3 -33.90 15.01 31.92
CA ASN A 3 -33.53 13.68 31.38
C ASN A 3 -33.49 13.64 29.83
N PHE A 4 -34.25 14.52 29.18
CA PHE A 4 -34.26 14.61 27.71
C PHE A 4 -33.00 15.30 27.19
N ILE A 5 -32.52 16.30 27.92
CA ILE A 5 -31.27 17.02 27.61
C ILE A 5 -30.06 16.10 27.79
N LYS A 6 -30.02 15.29 28.86
CA LYS A 6 -28.95 14.31 29.10
C LYS A 6 -28.89 13.23 28.01
N LYS A 7 -30.06 12.73 27.55
CA LYS A 7 -30.10 11.76 26.43
C LYS A 7 -29.62 12.35 25.09
N LYS A 8 -30.00 13.60 24.78
CA LYS A 8 -29.51 14.29 23.59
C LYS A 8 -28.00 14.56 23.64
N LEU A 9 -27.49 15.00 24.81
CA LEU A 9 -26.06 15.23 25.01
C LEU A 9 -25.25 13.94 24.91
N PHE A 10 -25.75 12.83 25.45
CA PHE A 10 -25.12 11.51 25.33
C PHE A 10 -25.12 11.03 23.89
N MET A 11 -26.23 11.22 23.15
CA MET A 11 -26.32 10.84 21.74
C MET A 11 -25.37 11.65 20.84
N VAL A 12 -25.18 12.94 21.11
CA VAL A 12 -24.20 13.80 20.42
C VAL A 12 -22.77 13.39 20.73
N LEU A 13 -22.47 13.02 21.99
CA LEU A 13 -21.16 12.51 22.40
C LEU A 13 -20.83 11.15 21.75
N VAL A 14 -21.81 10.25 21.65
CA VAL A 14 -21.64 8.94 20.99
C VAL A 14 -21.48 9.11 19.48
N LEU A 15 -22.26 9.98 18.84
CA LEU A 15 -22.07 10.32 17.43
C LEU A 15 -20.71 10.98 17.18
N GLY A 16 -20.27 11.88 18.06
CA GLY A 16 -18.94 12.50 17.97
C GLY A 16 -17.81 11.47 18.10
N ALA A 17 -17.92 10.51 19.03
CA ALA A 17 -16.92 9.44 19.20
C ALA A 17 -16.88 8.46 18.03
N VAL A 18 -18.02 8.15 17.42
CA VAL A 18 -18.09 7.31 16.20
C VAL A 18 -17.50 8.05 15.00
N PHE A 19 -17.72 9.36 14.88
CA PHE A 19 -17.11 10.18 13.82
C PHE A 19 -15.60 10.30 13.99
N THR A 20 -15.10 10.51 15.21
CA THR A 20 -13.64 10.59 15.44
C THR A 20 -12.93 9.25 15.23
N ALA A 21 -13.56 8.12 15.57
CA ALA A 21 -13.03 6.79 15.25
C ALA A 21 -13.06 6.50 13.73
N GLY A 22 -14.07 7.02 13.01
CA GLY A 22 -14.19 6.86 11.56
C GLY A 22 -13.20 7.70 10.73
N ILE A 23 -12.67 8.80 11.27
CA ILE A 23 -11.74 9.69 10.56
C ILE A 23 -10.38 9.00 10.33
N TYR A 24 -9.95 8.11 11.22
CA TYR A 24 -8.71 7.35 11.05
C TYR A 24 -8.78 6.26 9.97
N VAL A 25 -9.97 5.92 9.48
CA VAL A 25 -10.18 4.83 8.52
C VAL A 25 -10.31 5.32 7.06
N ILE A 26 -10.45 6.64 6.83
CA ILE A 26 -10.83 7.17 5.49
C ILE A 26 -9.67 7.82 4.73
N ALA A 27 -8.54 8.12 5.39
CA ALA A 27 -7.42 8.78 4.71
C ALA A 27 -6.29 7.79 4.49
N ALA A 28 -6.29 7.10 3.36
CA ALA A 28 -5.28 6.10 2.98
C ALA A 28 -4.92 5.16 4.17
N ASP A 29 -4.39 4.02 3.91
CA ASP A 29 -4.10 2.97 4.90
C ASP A 29 -2.91 3.31 5.84
N HIS A 30 -2.64 4.61 6.01
CA HIS A 30 -1.58 5.09 6.89
C HIS A 30 -2.02 5.04 8.35
N GLY A 31 -1.31 4.23 9.14
CA GLY A 31 -1.48 4.19 10.58
C GLY A 31 -2.60 3.30 11.07
N ASP A 32 -2.75 2.16 10.48
CA ASP A 32 -3.63 1.11 11.00
C ASP A 32 -3.32 0.81 12.47
N PRO A 33 -4.34 0.72 13.33
CA PRO A 33 -4.12 0.45 14.75
C PRO A 33 -3.59 -0.97 14.94
N PRO A 34 -2.79 -1.23 16.00
CA PRO A 34 -2.27 -2.57 16.30
C PRO A 34 -3.33 -3.67 16.46
N SER A 35 -4.60 -3.30 16.58
CA SER A 35 -5.73 -4.23 16.58
C SER A 35 -6.05 -4.80 15.19
N LEU A 36 -5.68 -4.09 14.12
CA LEU A 36 -5.84 -4.52 12.73
C LEU A 36 -4.53 -5.10 12.19
N VAL A 37 -3.42 -4.42 12.43
CA VAL A 37 -2.08 -4.86 12.02
C VAL A 37 -1.22 -5.07 13.25
N SER A 38 -0.99 -6.33 13.62
CA SER A 38 -0.22 -6.68 14.82
C SER A 38 1.28 -6.42 14.70
N ASP A 39 1.77 -6.13 13.49
CA ASP A 39 3.18 -5.90 13.17
C ASP A 39 3.27 -4.92 12.01
N GLN A 40 3.80 -3.74 12.25
CA GLN A 40 3.88 -2.64 11.27
C GLN A 40 4.65 -3.03 10.00
N GLN A 41 5.55 -4.01 10.07
CA GLN A 41 6.27 -4.51 8.89
C GLN A 41 5.38 -5.26 7.88
N TYR A 42 4.13 -5.54 8.24
CA TYR A 42 3.10 -6.08 7.33
C TYR A 42 2.07 -5.04 6.90
N ASP A 43 2.15 -3.84 7.46
CA ASP A 43 1.21 -2.77 7.17
C ASP A 43 1.51 -2.17 5.78
N ILE A 44 0.53 -2.26 4.88
CA ILE A 44 0.59 -1.64 3.56
C ILE A 44 0.06 -0.22 3.69
N SER A 45 0.93 0.78 3.53
CA SER A 45 0.53 2.18 3.57
C SER A 45 -0.17 2.63 2.29
N ASP A 46 0.39 2.26 1.14
CA ASP A 46 -0.11 2.67 -0.15
C ASP A 46 0.15 1.62 -1.23
N ILE A 47 -0.73 1.62 -2.23
CA ILE A 47 -0.50 0.99 -3.52
C ILE A 47 -0.79 1.98 -4.64
N TYR A 48 0.14 2.10 -5.58
CA TYR A 48 -0.06 2.86 -6.82
C TYR A 48 0.23 1.97 -8.02
N ALA A 49 -0.57 2.13 -9.07
CA ALA A 49 -0.31 1.55 -10.37
C ALA A 49 -0.46 2.64 -11.44
N PHE A 50 0.61 2.89 -12.20
CA PHE A 50 0.61 3.95 -13.20
C PHE A 50 1.53 3.62 -14.37
N ARG A 51 1.31 4.32 -15.48
CA ARG A 51 2.16 4.20 -16.67
C ARG A 51 3.56 4.74 -16.37
N SER A 52 4.60 3.97 -16.74
CA SER A 52 5.98 4.42 -16.56
C SER A 52 6.22 5.75 -17.31
N PRO A 53 6.83 6.74 -16.64
CA PRO A 53 7.22 7.98 -17.28
C PRO A 53 8.42 7.82 -18.24
N GLU A 54 9.25 6.77 -18.06
CA GLU A 54 10.40 6.51 -18.92
C GLU A 54 10.02 5.74 -20.18
N ASP A 55 9.14 4.72 -20.03
CA ASP A 55 8.65 3.92 -21.15
C ASP A 55 7.15 3.66 -20.99
N THR A 56 6.35 4.33 -21.80
CA THR A 56 4.88 4.23 -21.76
C THR A 56 4.34 2.84 -22.12
N ASN A 57 5.17 1.90 -22.55
CA ASN A 57 4.82 0.49 -22.73
C ASN A 57 4.92 -0.32 -21.43
N ASN A 58 5.38 0.31 -20.35
CA ASN A 58 5.50 -0.32 -19.05
C ASN A 58 4.46 0.27 -18.06
N ILE A 59 4.13 -0.54 -17.06
CA ILE A 59 3.37 -0.13 -15.86
C ILE A 59 4.30 -0.22 -14.66
N VAL A 60 4.23 0.79 -13.81
CA VAL A 60 4.91 0.80 -12.51
C VAL A 60 3.89 0.45 -11.43
N PHE A 61 4.22 -0.53 -10.61
CA PHE A 61 3.56 -0.86 -9.36
C PHE A 61 4.44 -0.33 -8.23
N TYR A 62 3.86 0.42 -7.34
CA TYR A 62 4.48 0.87 -6.09
C TYR A 62 3.67 0.30 -4.93
N CYS A 63 4.35 -0.20 -3.91
CA CYS A 63 3.74 -0.58 -2.66
C CYS A 63 4.63 -0.11 -1.51
N GLY A 64 4.07 0.67 -0.59
CA GLY A 64 4.69 1.08 0.67
C GLY A 64 4.33 0.12 1.79
N LEU A 65 5.32 -0.26 2.59
CA LEU A 65 5.17 -1.03 3.82
C LEU A 65 5.79 -0.24 4.97
N GLU A 66 5.28 -0.42 6.18
CA GLU A 66 5.81 0.21 7.39
C GLU A 66 6.02 1.73 7.22
N ASN A 67 4.97 2.48 7.45
CA ASN A 67 4.94 3.94 7.30
C ASN A 67 5.54 4.70 8.51
N PHE A 68 5.55 6.03 8.42
CA PHE A 68 6.05 6.96 9.46
C PHE A 68 7.48 6.71 9.94
N LEU A 69 8.32 6.10 9.12
CA LEU A 69 9.73 5.96 9.44
C LEU A 69 10.41 7.33 9.41
N THR A 70 11.13 7.67 10.47
CA THR A 70 11.93 8.90 10.45
C THR A 70 13.20 8.71 9.63
N PRO A 71 13.73 9.76 8.96
CA PRO A 71 14.99 9.66 8.23
C PRO A 71 16.11 9.08 9.10
N GLY A 72 16.77 8.05 8.59
CA GLY A 72 17.81 7.31 9.33
C GLY A 72 17.32 6.04 10.04
N GLN A 73 16.02 5.86 10.23
CA GLN A 73 15.47 4.56 10.62
C GLN A 73 15.49 3.60 9.42
N ASN A 74 15.89 2.36 9.68
CA ASN A 74 15.83 1.28 8.69
C ASN A 74 15.53 -0.04 9.41
N PRO A 75 14.25 -0.35 9.66
CA PRO A 75 13.86 -1.61 10.29
C PRO A 75 14.14 -2.82 9.39
N GLY A 76 14.24 -2.60 8.08
CA GLY A 76 14.35 -3.65 7.08
C GLY A 76 13.02 -4.33 6.80
N PHE A 77 12.93 -5.03 5.69
CA PHE A 77 11.78 -5.86 5.36
C PHE A 77 11.76 -7.13 6.21
N ASN A 78 10.57 -7.59 6.57
CA ASN A 78 10.41 -8.82 7.35
C ASN A 78 10.61 -10.07 6.47
N ALA A 79 11.55 -10.94 6.83
CA ALA A 79 11.85 -12.15 6.07
C ALA A 79 10.72 -13.21 6.10
N ASN A 80 9.76 -13.07 7.04
CA ASN A 80 8.58 -13.94 7.11
C ASN A 80 7.37 -13.34 6.36
N SER A 81 7.55 -12.19 5.70
CA SER A 81 6.50 -11.56 4.90
C SER A 81 6.63 -11.91 3.43
N MET A 82 5.49 -11.93 2.76
CA MET A 82 5.35 -11.89 1.32
C MET A 82 4.39 -10.76 0.96
N LEU A 83 4.86 -9.82 0.16
CA LEU A 83 3.99 -8.86 -0.51
C LEU A 83 3.49 -9.49 -1.81
N GLU A 84 2.19 -9.54 -2.00
CA GLU A 84 1.56 -10.01 -3.23
C GLU A 84 0.77 -8.88 -3.88
N ILE A 85 1.12 -8.57 -5.12
CA ILE A 85 0.37 -7.65 -5.97
C ILE A 85 -0.52 -8.49 -6.87
N ASN A 86 -1.82 -8.31 -6.71
CA ASN A 86 -2.85 -9.01 -7.45
C ASN A 86 -3.31 -8.15 -8.63
N ILE A 87 -3.48 -8.76 -9.79
CA ILE A 87 -3.82 -8.08 -11.04
C ILE A 87 -4.97 -8.83 -11.69
N ASP A 88 -6.11 -8.14 -11.81
CA ASP A 88 -7.29 -8.57 -12.55
C ASP A 88 -7.26 -7.90 -13.94
N THR A 89 -7.25 -8.69 -14.98
CA THR A 89 -7.10 -8.25 -16.36
C THR A 89 -8.39 -8.29 -17.17
N ASP A 90 -9.46 -8.89 -16.61
CA ASP A 90 -10.77 -9.03 -17.27
C ASP A 90 -11.93 -8.33 -16.54
N ASN A 91 -11.61 -7.65 -15.42
CA ASN A 91 -12.53 -6.86 -14.61
C ASN A 91 -13.64 -7.72 -13.92
N ASN A 92 -13.26 -8.92 -13.47
CA ASN A 92 -14.15 -9.81 -12.73
C ASN A 92 -13.94 -9.78 -11.21
N ASN A 93 -12.97 -8.97 -10.72
CA ASN A 93 -12.52 -8.84 -9.33
C ASN A 93 -11.89 -10.13 -8.76
N ILE A 94 -11.33 -10.95 -9.63
CA ILE A 94 -10.51 -12.12 -9.28
C ILE A 94 -9.16 -11.91 -9.97
N GLU A 95 -8.08 -12.18 -9.27
CA GLU A 95 -6.73 -12.05 -9.81
C GLU A 95 -6.44 -13.09 -10.90
N ASP A 96 -6.08 -12.61 -12.09
CA ASP A 96 -5.57 -13.44 -13.20
C ASP A 96 -4.06 -13.64 -13.09
N LEU A 97 -3.37 -12.62 -12.55
CA LEU A 97 -1.92 -12.62 -12.38
C LEU A 97 -1.56 -12.14 -10.97
N VAL A 98 -0.45 -12.67 -10.47
CA VAL A 98 0.18 -12.19 -9.23
C VAL A 98 1.64 -11.88 -9.45
N ILE A 99 2.14 -10.90 -8.68
CA ILE A 99 3.57 -10.62 -8.51
C ILE A 99 3.86 -10.81 -7.03
N GLN A 100 4.68 -11.80 -6.68
CA GLN A 100 5.01 -12.15 -5.30
C GLN A 100 6.42 -11.72 -4.95
N CYS A 101 6.56 -10.92 -3.90
CA CYS A 101 7.82 -10.36 -3.41
C CYS A 101 8.16 -10.95 -2.05
N ILE A 102 9.33 -11.55 -1.91
CA ILE A 102 9.89 -12.01 -0.63
C ILE A 102 11.23 -11.34 -0.37
N TYR A 103 11.54 -11.13 0.91
CA TYR A 103 12.71 -10.36 1.36
C TYR A 103 13.54 -11.22 2.30
N GLU A 104 14.70 -11.66 1.86
CA GLU A 104 15.59 -12.51 2.64
C GLU A 104 17.07 -12.15 2.37
N ASN A 105 17.92 -12.19 3.38
CA ASN A 105 19.37 -12.03 3.23
C ASN A 105 19.79 -10.72 2.53
N ASN A 106 19.14 -9.61 2.83
CA ASN A 106 19.36 -8.31 2.19
C ASN A 106 19.07 -8.29 0.68
N MET A 107 18.19 -9.18 0.24
CA MET A 107 17.76 -9.29 -1.16
C MET A 107 16.24 -9.27 -1.25
N ILE A 108 15.75 -8.78 -2.39
CA ILE A 108 14.38 -9.02 -2.83
C ILE A 108 14.39 -10.12 -3.89
N THR A 109 13.45 -11.04 -3.79
CA THR A 109 13.12 -12.02 -4.83
C THR A 109 11.68 -11.82 -5.26
N ILE A 110 11.47 -11.68 -6.56
CA ILE A 110 10.16 -11.51 -7.18
C ILE A 110 9.87 -12.73 -8.05
N TYR A 111 8.66 -13.27 -7.92
CA TYR A 111 8.10 -14.28 -8.80
C TYR A 111 6.90 -13.71 -9.56
N GLY A 112 6.90 -13.89 -10.87
CA GLY A 112 5.84 -13.41 -11.75
C GLY A 112 6.23 -12.19 -12.60
N PRO A 113 5.24 -11.54 -13.27
CA PRO A 113 3.80 -11.84 -13.25
C PRO A 113 3.47 -13.25 -13.74
N VAL A 114 2.57 -13.93 -13.01
CA VAL A 114 2.19 -15.33 -13.29
C VAL A 114 0.76 -15.57 -12.80
N ALA A 115 0.03 -16.45 -13.46
CA ALA A 115 -1.27 -16.91 -12.95
C ALA A 115 -1.08 -17.60 -11.59
N PRO A 116 -1.85 -17.23 -10.55
CA PRO A 116 -1.76 -17.85 -9.25
C PRO A 116 -2.23 -19.31 -9.29
N SER A 117 -1.73 -20.14 -8.37
CA SER A 117 -2.21 -21.53 -8.25
C SER A 117 -3.58 -21.61 -7.57
N GLN A 118 -3.97 -20.56 -6.85
CA GLN A 118 -5.25 -20.37 -6.19
C GLN A 118 -5.51 -18.88 -6.02
N THR A 119 -6.77 -18.48 -5.99
CA THR A 119 -7.19 -17.09 -5.84
C THR A 119 -7.68 -16.81 -4.41
N GLY A 120 -7.73 -15.52 -4.03
CA GLY A 120 -8.21 -15.07 -2.73
C GLY A 120 -7.10 -14.90 -1.70
N THR A 121 -7.48 -14.86 -0.42
CA THR A 121 -6.60 -14.44 0.69
C THR A 121 -5.48 -15.42 1.04
N THR A 122 -5.50 -16.65 0.54
CA THR A 122 -4.47 -17.66 0.76
C THR A 122 -3.65 -17.86 -0.50
N SER A 123 -2.33 -17.78 -0.43
CA SER A 123 -1.43 -17.92 -1.58
C SER A 123 -0.38 -18.98 -1.37
N THR A 124 -0.01 -19.63 -2.47
CA THR A 124 1.18 -20.47 -2.55
C THR A 124 2.27 -19.72 -3.30
N LEU A 125 3.50 -19.76 -2.80
CA LEU A 125 4.64 -19.13 -3.46
C LEU A 125 4.89 -19.78 -4.83
N MET A 126 4.86 -18.99 -5.89
CA MET A 126 5.04 -19.41 -7.28
C MET A 126 6.53 -19.57 -7.64
N SER A 127 7.29 -20.29 -6.82
CA SER A 127 8.76 -20.39 -6.87
C SER A 127 9.33 -20.99 -8.15
N THR A 128 8.50 -21.61 -8.99
CA THR A 128 8.88 -22.18 -10.30
C THR A 128 8.61 -21.21 -11.46
N SER A 129 8.00 -20.05 -11.20
CA SER A 129 7.70 -19.03 -12.23
C SER A 129 8.92 -18.19 -12.56
N LEU A 130 8.74 -17.19 -13.45
CA LEU A 130 9.76 -16.20 -13.76
C LEU A 130 10.28 -15.55 -12.48
N LYS A 131 11.59 -15.63 -12.26
CA LYS A 131 12.27 -15.13 -11.07
C LYS A 131 13.15 -13.94 -11.39
N THR A 132 12.95 -12.83 -10.69
CA THR A 132 13.87 -11.68 -10.66
C THR A 132 14.38 -11.48 -9.23
N GLN A 133 15.68 -11.34 -9.04
CA GLN A 133 16.31 -11.25 -7.72
C GLN A 133 17.48 -10.28 -7.74
N GLY A 134 17.68 -9.56 -6.64
CA GLY A 134 18.84 -8.70 -6.44
C GLY A 134 18.87 -8.07 -5.05
N ASN A 135 19.89 -7.25 -4.81
CA ASN A 135 20.09 -6.61 -3.50
C ASN A 135 19.04 -5.52 -3.22
N LEU A 136 18.64 -5.39 -1.97
CA LEU A 136 17.89 -4.24 -1.49
C LEU A 136 18.67 -2.95 -1.72
N ASN A 137 17.96 -1.84 -1.81
CA ASN A 137 18.50 -0.48 -2.03
C ASN A 137 19.27 -0.31 -3.37
N THR A 138 19.07 -1.21 -4.32
CA THR A 138 19.65 -1.12 -5.67
C THR A 138 18.57 -1.32 -6.73
N VAL A 139 18.72 -0.68 -7.89
CA VAL A 139 17.86 -0.95 -9.04
C VAL A 139 18.32 -2.23 -9.71
N ILE A 140 17.41 -3.18 -9.85
CA ILE A 140 17.61 -4.47 -10.48
C ILE A 140 16.94 -4.40 -11.85
N SER A 141 17.69 -4.70 -12.94
CA SER A 141 17.15 -4.80 -14.30
C SER A 141 17.33 -6.23 -14.80
N ALA A 142 16.24 -6.98 -14.87
CA ALA A 142 16.27 -8.37 -15.35
C ALA A 142 14.88 -8.76 -15.90
N ASN A 143 14.88 -9.70 -16.86
CA ASN A 143 13.66 -10.25 -17.46
C ASN A 143 12.71 -9.18 -18.07
N GLY A 144 13.26 -8.05 -18.52
CA GLY A 144 12.47 -6.93 -19.03
C GLY A 144 11.85 -6.04 -17.93
N MET A 145 11.98 -6.38 -16.67
CA MET A 145 11.49 -5.61 -15.53
C MET A 145 12.60 -4.76 -14.91
N LYS A 146 12.21 -3.66 -14.26
CA LYS A 146 13.04 -2.93 -13.30
C LYS A 146 12.43 -3.03 -11.92
N VAL A 147 13.25 -3.30 -10.91
CA VAL A 147 12.82 -3.51 -9.54
C VAL A 147 13.68 -2.70 -8.59
N TYR A 148 13.05 -2.10 -7.60
CA TYR A 148 13.71 -1.50 -6.45
C TYR A 148 12.94 -1.88 -5.17
N ALA A 149 13.66 -2.23 -4.11
CA ALA A 149 13.10 -2.34 -2.77
C ALA A 149 14.05 -1.71 -1.75
N GLY A 150 13.50 -0.84 -0.89
CA GLY A 150 14.29 -0.12 0.12
C GLY A 150 13.57 1.12 0.63
N LEU A 151 14.23 1.87 1.52
CA LEU A 151 13.69 3.11 2.05
C LEU A 151 13.50 4.15 0.95
N ARG A 152 12.35 4.81 0.99
CA ARG A 152 12.02 5.98 0.18
C ARG A 152 11.22 6.97 1.00
N ASP A 153 11.29 8.24 0.61
CA ASP A 153 10.36 9.26 1.05
C ASP A 153 8.93 8.80 0.77
N ASP A 154 8.03 9.06 1.70
CA ASP A 154 6.62 8.68 1.57
C ASP A 154 5.99 9.52 0.44
N PRO A 155 5.49 8.90 -0.64
CA PRO A 155 4.93 9.65 -1.76
C PRO A 155 3.53 10.21 -1.48
N PHE A 156 2.91 9.85 -0.36
CA PHE A 156 1.57 10.28 -0.02
C PHE A 156 1.56 11.73 0.48
N PHE A 157 0.77 12.59 -0.17
CA PHE A 157 0.55 13.96 0.24
C PHE A 157 -0.86 14.12 0.80
N PHE A 158 -0.98 14.51 2.06
CA PHE A 158 -2.28 14.79 2.64
C PHE A 158 -2.22 15.79 3.81
N ASP A 159 -3.10 16.79 3.79
CA ASP A 159 -3.28 17.74 4.89
C ASP A 159 -4.31 17.18 5.88
N LEU A 160 -3.86 16.29 6.77
CA LEU A 160 -4.70 15.61 7.75
C LEU A 160 -5.35 16.60 8.74
N ASN A 161 -4.64 17.65 9.13
CA ASN A 161 -5.17 18.67 10.05
C ASN A 161 -6.34 19.41 9.42
N GLN A 162 -6.17 19.91 8.18
CA GLN A 162 -7.22 20.62 7.47
C GLN A 162 -8.42 19.71 7.17
N PHE A 163 -8.16 18.45 6.81
CA PHE A 163 -9.20 17.45 6.67
C PHE A 163 -10.01 17.27 7.96
N GLY A 164 -9.34 17.15 9.10
CA GLY A 164 -9.99 17.07 10.41
C GLY A 164 -10.89 18.29 10.71
N MET A 165 -10.44 19.49 10.34
CA MET A 165 -11.23 20.73 10.48
C MET A 165 -12.47 20.74 9.58
N ILE A 166 -12.35 20.22 8.35
CA ILE A 166 -13.49 20.09 7.40
C ILE A 166 -14.52 19.12 7.97
N ILE A 167 -14.11 17.96 8.45
CA ILE A 167 -15.02 16.96 9.04
C ILE A 167 -15.69 17.51 10.32
N ALA A 168 -14.97 18.29 11.13
CA ALA A 168 -15.52 18.94 12.30
C ALA A 168 -16.46 20.14 11.97
N GLY A 169 -16.59 20.52 10.69
CA GLY A 169 -17.38 21.67 10.25
C GLY A 169 -16.80 23.03 10.62
N THR A 170 -15.51 23.08 10.97
CA THR A 170 -14.78 24.32 11.31
C THR A 170 -14.02 24.92 10.12
N ALA A 171 -13.88 24.15 9.05
CA ALA A 171 -13.41 24.60 7.73
C ALA A 171 -14.31 24.05 6.63
N THR A 172 -14.29 24.66 5.44
CA THR A 172 -15.15 24.30 4.29
C THR A 172 -14.38 23.73 3.11
N GLN A 173 -13.05 23.86 3.12
CA GLN A 173 -12.19 23.43 2.01
C GLN A 173 -10.76 23.20 2.49
N PHE A 174 -9.96 22.52 1.67
CA PHE A 174 -8.51 22.45 1.88
C PHE A 174 -7.83 23.81 1.63
N ASN A 175 -6.68 24.00 2.27
CA ASN A 175 -5.82 25.16 1.99
C ASN A 175 -5.14 25.00 0.62
N ASP A 176 -4.78 26.12 0.01
CA ASP A 176 -3.98 26.15 -1.20
C ASP A 176 -2.82 27.16 -1.01
N PRO A 177 -1.56 26.69 -0.88
CA PRO A 177 -1.16 25.28 -0.79
C PRO A 177 -1.60 24.62 0.53
N GLY A 178 -1.83 23.29 0.50
CA GLY A 178 -2.04 22.49 1.68
C GLY A 178 -0.75 22.21 2.44
N THR A 179 -0.86 21.62 3.63
CA THR A 179 0.27 21.20 4.45
C THR A 179 0.39 19.67 4.37
N ASP A 180 1.53 19.17 3.90
CA ASP A 180 1.79 17.75 3.87
C ASP A 180 2.10 17.21 5.28
N THR A 181 1.21 16.35 5.79
CA THR A 181 1.38 15.71 7.10
C THR A 181 2.48 14.65 7.10
N PHE A 182 2.79 14.08 5.93
CA PHE A 182 3.76 13.01 5.74
C PHE A 182 5.15 13.51 5.32
N ALA A 183 5.29 14.84 5.13
CA ALA A 183 6.56 15.45 4.77
C ALA A 183 7.70 15.03 5.71
N GLY A 184 8.77 14.47 5.14
CA GLY A 184 9.95 14.03 5.90
C GLY A 184 9.76 12.69 6.62
N THR A 185 8.72 11.92 6.31
CA THR A 185 8.61 10.52 6.70
C THR A 185 9.05 9.60 5.56
N ASN A 186 9.51 8.41 5.91
CA ASN A 186 9.92 7.37 4.98
C ASN A 186 9.02 6.14 5.12
N VAL A 187 9.04 5.30 4.08
CA VAL A 187 8.41 3.99 4.02
C VAL A 187 9.39 2.95 3.46
N LEU A 188 9.14 1.68 3.70
CA LEU A 188 9.79 0.57 2.98
C LEU A 188 9.07 0.38 1.64
N ALA A 189 9.60 0.98 0.59
CA ALA A 189 9.01 0.94 -0.75
C ALA A 189 9.44 -0.29 -1.53
N THR A 190 8.48 -0.93 -2.22
CA THR A 190 8.73 -1.91 -3.29
C THR A 190 8.17 -1.35 -4.58
N ILE A 191 9.03 -1.19 -5.58
CA ILE A 191 8.70 -0.56 -6.85
C ILE A 191 9.06 -1.54 -7.97
N ILE A 192 8.10 -1.86 -8.84
CA ILE A 192 8.26 -2.84 -9.90
C ILE A 192 7.74 -2.24 -11.20
N GLU A 193 8.62 -2.05 -12.17
CA GLU A 193 8.25 -1.66 -13.53
C GLU A 193 8.18 -2.91 -14.40
N VAL A 194 7.02 -3.13 -15.04
CA VAL A 194 6.70 -4.35 -15.80
C VAL A 194 6.23 -3.97 -17.19
N PRO A 195 6.73 -4.62 -18.26
CA PRO A 195 6.18 -4.47 -19.61
C PRO A 195 4.68 -4.85 -19.65
N LYS A 196 3.86 -4.03 -20.31
CA LYS A 196 2.43 -4.32 -20.49
C LYS A 196 2.20 -5.67 -21.17
N SER A 197 3.10 -6.10 -22.04
CA SER A 197 3.02 -7.40 -22.69
C SER A 197 3.05 -8.60 -21.72
N MET A 198 3.52 -8.40 -20.49
CA MET A 198 3.50 -9.41 -19.44
C MET A 198 2.19 -9.40 -18.61
N LEU A 199 1.33 -8.40 -18.81
CA LEU A 199 0.09 -8.19 -18.06
C LEU A 199 -1.17 -8.57 -18.87
N GLY A 200 -0.98 -9.27 -20.01
CA GLY A 200 -2.09 -9.64 -20.90
C GLY A 200 -2.42 -8.58 -21.94
N THR A 201 -3.60 -8.70 -22.54
CA THR A 201 -4.05 -7.86 -23.68
C THR A 201 -5.21 -6.94 -23.34
N GLY A 202 -5.62 -6.89 -22.08
CA GLY A 202 -6.71 -6.02 -21.61
C GLY A 202 -6.41 -4.54 -21.78
N SER A 203 -7.45 -3.72 -21.95
CA SER A 203 -7.32 -2.27 -22.04
C SER A 203 -7.17 -1.57 -20.68
N SER A 204 -7.55 -2.26 -19.61
CA SER A 204 -7.47 -1.84 -18.22
C SER A 204 -7.10 -3.02 -17.33
N ILE A 205 -6.58 -2.73 -16.16
CA ILE A 205 -6.33 -3.70 -15.10
C ILE A 205 -6.86 -3.14 -13.79
N ASN A 206 -7.36 -4.00 -12.91
CA ASN A 206 -7.58 -3.68 -11.50
C ASN A 206 -6.40 -4.24 -10.70
N VAL A 207 -6.01 -3.54 -9.65
CA VAL A 207 -4.83 -3.89 -8.86
C VAL A 207 -5.12 -3.72 -7.39
N TRP A 208 -4.74 -4.70 -6.58
CA TRP A 208 -4.69 -4.59 -5.12
C TRP A 208 -3.47 -5.32 -4.59
N ALA A 209 -3.10 -5.04 -3.36
CA ALA A 209 -1.97 -5.69 -2.70
C ALA A 209 -2.40 -6.37 -1.41
N GLU A 210 -1.71 -7.43 -1.08
CA GLU A 210 -1.87 -8.16 0.18
C GLU A 210 -0.52 -8.45 0.80
N SER A 211 -0.43 -8.25 2.09
CA SER A 211 0.70 -8.62 2.91
C SER A 211 0.40 -9.95 3.59
N LYS A 212 1.23 -10.95 3.35
CA LYS A 212 1.01 -12.32 3.82
C LYS A 212 2.15 -12.80 4.70
N ARG A 213 1.82 -13.61 5.71
CA ARG A 213 2.81 -14.26 6.59
C ARG A 213 3.14 -15.65 6.07
N LYS A 214 4.41 -16.00 6.18
CA LYS A 214 4.89 -17.35 5.96
C LYS A 214 4.38 -18.26 7.09
N ASN A 215 3.68 -19.33 6.75
CA ASN A 215 3.24 -20.39 7.68
C ASN A 215 4.30 -21.45 7.85
#